data_184229281511655f85a8b33081c7c448
#
_entry.id   184229281511655f85a8b33081c7c448
#
_cell.length_a   1.000
_cell.length_b   1.000
_cell.length_c   1.000
_cell.angle_alpha   90.00
_cell.angle_beta   90.00
_cell.angle_gamma   90.00
#
_symmetry.space_group_name_H-M   'P 1'
#
loop_
_entity.id
_entity.type
_entity.pdbx_description
1 polymer ?
#
loop_
_entity_poly.entity_id
_entity_poly.type
_entity_poly.pdbx_seq_one_letter_code
_entity_poly.pdbx_strand_id
1 'polypeptide(L)' 'MKWKVKRNQDGQVIPRCWISDSGYTVAECRLPHARYPITRPGATQPFAYAKDRREVIALITQDSTAAAE' A
#
# COMPACT_ATOMS: atom_id res chain seq x y z
N MET A 1 5.41 4.41 10.83
CA MET A 1 5.26 3.37 9.79
C MET A 1 6.50 3.36 8.91
N LYS A 2 7.09 2.21 8.72
CA LYS A 2 8.30 2.08 7.92
C LYS A 2 7.96 1.51 6.55
N TRP A 3 8.65 2.00 5.53
CA TRP A 3 8.41 1.61 4.14
C TRP A 3 9.65 1.01 3.52
N LYS A 4 9.44 0.00 2.68
CA LYS A 4 10.49 -0.60 1.86
C LYS A 4 10.01 -0.67 0.43
N VAL A 5 10.95 -0.62 -0.53
CA VAL A 5 10.59 -0.88 -1.93
C VAL A 5 10.12 -2.32 -2.05
N LYS A 6 9.08 -2.54 -2.82
CA LYS A 6 8.58 -3.90 -3.05
C LYS A 6 9.44 -4.58 -4.11
N ARG A 7 9.75 -5.86 -3.89
CA ARG A 7 10.52 -6.67 -4.83
C ARG A 7 9.66 -7.83 -5.34
N ASN A 8 9.92 -8.25 -6.58
CA ASN A 8 9.25 -9.42 -7.13
C ASN A 8 9.92 -10.71 -6.62
N GLN A 9 9.48 -11.87 -7.12
CA GLN A 9 10.01 -13.17 -6.71
C GLN A 9 11.49 -13.34 -7.05
N ASP A 10 11.99 -12.63 -8.07
CA ASP A 10 13.38 -12.67 -8.49
C ASP A 10 14.26 -11.68 -7.72
N GLY A 11 13.69 -10.95 -6.76
CA GLY A 11 14.40 -9.97 -5.97
C GLY A 11 14.59 -8.62 -6.62
N GLN A 12 13.99 -8.40 -7.79
CA GLN A 12 14.07 -7.13 -8.50
C GLN A 12 13.10 -6.12 -7.95
N VAL A 13 13.53 -4.87 -7.84
CA VAL A 13 12.68 -3.77 -7.36
C VAL A 13 11.54 -3.51 -8.34
N ILE A 14 10.31 -3.50 -7.82
CA ILE A 14 9.15 -3.12 -8.61
C ILE A 14 9.04 -1.60 -8.56
N PRO A 15 9.10 -0.89 -9.70
CA PRO A 15 9.02 0.57 -9.71
C PRO A 15 7.68 1.06 -9.14
N ARG A 16 7.72 2.16 -8.41
CA ARG A 16 6.53 2.83 -7.88
C ARG A 16 5.65 1.94 -7.01
N CYS A 17 6.27 1.00 -6.30
CA CYS A 17 5.55 0.08 -5.44
C CYS A 17 6.30 -0.07 -4.13
N TRP A 18 5.59 0.06 -3.00
CA TRP A 18 6.19 0.00 -1.67
C TRP A 18 5.38 -0.95 -0.79
N ILE A 19 6.07 -1.51 0.20
CA ILE A 19 5.42 -2.36 1.21
C ILE A 19 5.71 -1.76 2.58
N SER A 20 4.68 -1.69 3.42
CA SER A 20 4.84 -1.21 4.79
C SER A 20 5.33 -2.30 5.72
N ASP A 21 5.81 -1.92 6.90
CA ASP A 21 6.23 -2.86 7.93
C ASP A 21 5.09 -3.76 8.41
N SER A 22 3.84 -3.33 8.23
CA SER A 22 2.66 -4.13 8.54
C SER A 22 2.20 -5.03 7.39
N GLY A 23 2.89 -5.00 6.24
CA GLY A 23 2.61 -5.88 5.11
C GLY A 23 1.68 -5.31 4.04
N TYR A 24 1.21 -4.07 4.20
CA TYR A 24 0.36 -3.44 3.18
C TYR A 24 1.21 -3.02 1.98
N THR A 25 0.68 -3.25 0.79
CA THR A 25 1.31 -2.85 -0.46
C THR A 25 0.65 -1.60 -1.00
N VAL A 26 1.45 -0.61 -1.36
CA VAL A 26 0.99 0.64 -1.96
C VAL A 26 1.72 0.83 -3.28
N ALA A 27 0.96 1.05 -4.34
CA ALA A 27 1.51 1.37 -5.66
C ALA A 27 1.18 2.82 -6.00
N GLU A 28 1.97 3.41 -6.87
CA GLU A 28 1.69 4.74 -7.41
C GLU A 28 1.09 4.59 -8.79
N CYS A 29 -0.09 5.18 -8.99
CA CYS A 29 -0.81 5.16 -10.27
C CYS A 29 -1.00 6.58 -10.75
N ARG A 30 -0.95 6.81 -12.06
CA ARG A 30 -1.08 8.14 -12.65
C ARG A 30 -2.52 8.61 -12.86
N LEU A 31 -3.49 7.85 -12.38
CA LEU A 31 -4.90 8.24 -12.51
C LEU A 31 -5.20 9.45 -11.63
N PRO A 32 -5.96 10.42 -12.12
CA PRO A 32 -6.20 11.66 -11.39
C PRO A 32 -7.01 11.49 -10.11
N HIS A 33 -7.76 10.40 -9.96
CA HIS A 33 -8.63 10.17 -8.82
C HIS A 33 -8.23 8.99 -7.94
N ALA A 34 -7.22 8.22 -8.32
CA ALA A 34 -6.84 7.01 -7.61
C ALA A 34 -5.33 6.81 -7.71
N ARG A 35 -4.57 7.71 -7.07
CA ARG A 35 -3.11 7.75 -7.20
C ARG A 35 -2.39 6.62 -6.48
N TYR A 36 -2.94 6.17 -5.35
CA TYR A 36 -2.25 5.20 -4.51
C TYR A 36 -3.20 4.07 -4.13
N PRO A 37 -3.32 3.02 -4.97
CA PRO A 37 -4.06 1.83 -4.56
C PRO A 37 -3.34 1.13 -3.42
N ILE A 38 -4.09 0.73 -2.41
CA ILE A 38 -3.58 0.09 -1.20
C ILE A 38 -4.13 -1.33 -1.13
N THR A 39 -3.24 -2.32 -1.03
CA THR A 39 -3.61 -3.73 -0.96
C THR A 39 -3.27 -4.29 0.42
N ARG A 40 -4.20 -5.01 1.03
CA ARG A 40 -3.99 -5.67 2.32
C ARG A 40 -2.97 -6.80 2.21
N PRO A 41 -2.29 -7.14 3.32
CA PRO A 41 -1.37 -8.28 3.31
C PRO A 41 -2.08 -9.56 2.83
N GLY A 42 -1.48 -10.26 1.87
CA GLY A 42 -2.04 -11.48 1.32
C GLY A 42 -3.17 -11.32 0.33
N ALA A 43 -3.67 -10.09 0.12
CA ALA A 43 -4.73 -9.84 -0.85
C ALA A 43 -4.15 -9.65 -2.25
N THR A 44 -4.99 -9.86 -3.27
CA THR A 44 -4.60 -9.69 -4.67
C THR A 44 -5.19 -8.43 -5.30
N GLN A 45 -6.12 -7.77 -4.61
CA GLN A 45 -6.78 -6.56 -5.11
C GLN A 45 -6.72 -5.45 -4.07
N PRO A 46 -6.66 -4.18 -4.50
CA PRO A 46 -6.69 -3.06 -3.57
C PRO A 46 -8.03 -2.98 -2.83
N PHE A 47 -7.98 -2.63 -1.55
CA PHE A 47 -9.19 -2.38 -0.78
C PHE A 47 -9.56 -0.89 -0.73
N ALA A 48 -8.61 -0.01 -1.06
CA ALA A 48 -8.82 1.43 -1.01
C ALA A 48 -7.87 2.13 -1.96
N TYR A 49 -8.21 3.36 -2.30
CA TYR A 49 -7.39 4.24 -3.13
C TYR A 49 -7.20 5.56 -2.40
N ALA A 50 -5.97 5.97 -2.23
CA ALA A 50 -5.63 7.23 -1.59
C ALA A 50 -5.22 8.27 -2.62
N LYS A 51 -5.50 9.54 -2.36
CA LYS A 51 -5.12 10.64 -3.26
C LYS A 51 -3.72 11.18 -2.97
N ASP A 52 -3.20 10.96 -1.75
CA ASP A 52 -1.88 11.40 -1.34
C ASP A 52 -1.31 10.46 -0.26
N ARG A 53 -0.05 10.72 0.14
CA ARG A 53 0.63 9.89 1.13
C ARG A 53 0.00 9.95 2.51
N ARG A 54 -0.54 11.09 2.90
CA ARG A 54 -1.24 11.24 4.18
C ARG A 54 -2.43 10.32 4.27
N GLU A 55 -3.21 10.29 3.20
CA GLU A 55 -4.39 9.45 3.14
C GLU A 55 -4.00 7.97 3.16
N VAL A 56 -2.90 7.61 2.50
CA VAL A 56 -2.35 6.24 2.55
C VAL A 56 -2.11 5.82 3.99
N ILE A 57 -1.39 6.63 4.75
CA ILE A 57 -1.05 6.32 6.14
C ILE A 57 -2.31 6.23 6.99
N ALA A 58 -3.24 7.16 6.82
CA ALA A 58 -4.50 7.18 7.56
C ALA A 58 -5.34 5.93 7.29
N LEU A 59 -5.46 5.53 6.03
CA LEU A 59 -6.24 4.35 5.65
C LEU A 59 -5.62 3.06 6.16
N ILE A 60 -4.30 2.92 6.07
CA ILE A 60 -3.60 1.75 6.58
C ILE A 60 -3.70 1.67 8.10
N THR A 61 -3.50 2.79 8.79
CA THR A 61 -3.60 2.83 10.24
C THR A 61 -4.99 2.44 10.71
N GLN A 62 -6.02 2.97 10.07
CA GLN A 62 -7.40 2.67 10.38
C GLN A 62 -7.72 1.19 10.13
N ASP A 63 -7.29 0.65 8.99
CA ASP A 63 -7.57 -0.74 8.64
C ASP A 63 -6.83 -1.71 9.55
N SER A 64 -5.56 -1.45 9.88
CA SER A 64 -4.80 -2.32 10.76
C SER A 64 -5.32 -2.28 12.19
N THR A 65 -5.82 -1.15 12.66
CA THR A 65 -6.46 -1.05 13.98
C THR A 65 -7.76 -1.86 14.01
N ALA A 66 -8.57 -1.77 12.97
CA ALA A 66 -9.80 -2.55 12.88
C ALA A 66 -9.51 -4.05 12.81
N ALA A 67 -8.46 -4.45 12.10
CA ALA A 67 -8.08 -5.85 11.98
C ALA A 67 -7.51 -6.43 13.28
N ALA A 68 -6.97 -5.58 14.16
CA ALA A 68 -6.43 -5.99 15.44
C ALA A 68 -7.51 -6.29 16.49
N GLU A 69 -8.71 -5.86 16.25
CA GLU A 69 -9.84 -6.15 17.13
C GLU A 69 -10.44 -7.53 16.83
#